data_12ccb3c4dce47dce6d446d5375a42a32
#
_entry.id   12ccb3c4dce47dce6d446d5375a42a32
#
_cell.length_a   1.000
_cell.length_b   1.000
_cell.length_c   1.000
_cell.angle_alpha   90.00
_cell.angle_beta   90.00
_cell.angle_gamma   90.00
#
_symmetry.space_group_name_H-M   'P 1'
#
loop_
_entity.id
_entity.type
_entity.pdbx_description
1 polymer ?
#
loop_
_entity_poly.entity_id
_entity_poly.type
_entity_poly.pdbx_seq_one_letter_code
_entity_poly.pdbx_strand_id
1 'polypeptide(L)'
;MNIGAADMGTGCDTILAQIAAEVLECSTDDISVFGADTDISPYDSGSYASSTTYVTGKAVENCALELRSRIEKFGAKLIGCDKSDVTFDGSCVRCEAGEHNGASVSLCDIATASMCGNDMALSVTNTHTSPISPPPFMVGAAEVEVDLVTGESRVVEYDACVDCGTPVNPNLARVQAEGGILQGIGMAMSENITYSDKGKLYENSFLQYKIPSRMDIGHINVEFESSFENAGPFGAKSIGEVVINTPLPAVTDALSHAAGKPVSYTHLRAHETAANL
;
A
#
# COMPACT_ATOMS: atom_id res chain seq x y z
N MET A 1 16.04 1.54 9.95
CA MET A 1 15.41 0.32 9.41
C MET A 1 15.88 0.13 7.97
N ASN A 2 16.49 -1.00 7.65
CA ASN A 2 16.85 -1.36 6.27
C ASN A 2 15.79 -2.29 5.71
N ILE A 3 15.26 -1.95 4.54
CA ILE A 3 14.21 -2.72 3.85
C ILE A 3 14.66 -3.08 2.44
N GLY A 4 14.19 -4.21 1.91
CA GLY A 4 14.43 -4.60 0.52
C GLY A 4 13.49 -3.92 -0.46
N ALA A 5 12.31 -3.51 -0.01
CA ALA A 5 11.32 -2.83 -0.86
C ALA A 5 11.82 -1.46 -1.33
N ALA A 6 11.46 -1.11 -2.56
CA ALA A 6 11.73 0.20 -3.15
C ALA A 6 10.43 1.00 -3.22
N ASP A 7 10.45 2.23 -2.73
CA ASP A 7 9.30 3.13 -2.92
C ASP A 7 9.28 3.66 -4.37
N MET A 8 8.24 3.28 -5.09
CA MET A 8 8.00 3.70 -6.47
C MET A 8 6.88 4.75 -6.59
N GLY A 9 6.58 5.46 -5.50
CA GLY A 9 5.47 6.40 -5.38
C GLY A 9 4.27 5.84 -4.62
N THR A 10 4.38 4.65 -4.04
CA THR A 10 3.31 4.00 -3.26
C THR A 10 3.27 4.43 -1.80
N GLY A 11 4.31 5.14 -1.32
CA GLY A 11 4.47 5.51 0.08
C GLY A 11 4.88 4.35 0.99
N CYS A 12 5.55 3.32 0.43
CA CYS A 12 5.92 2.14 1.21
C CYS A 12 6.88 2.47 2.35
N ASP A 13 7.82 3.38 2.18
CA ASP A 13 8.74 3.80 3.25
C ASP A 13 7.96 4.34 4.45
N THR A 14 6.93 5.15 4.19
CA THR A 14 6.06 5.72 5.23
C THR A 14 5.26 4.65 5.97
N ILE A 15 4.58 3.76 5.23
CA ILE A 15 3.73 2.75 5.88
C ILE A 15 4.55 1.70 6.63
N LEU A 16 5.74 1.34 6.14
CA LEU A 16 6.63 0.41 6.83
C LEU A 16 7.21 1.03 8.10
N ALA A 17 7.51 2.35 8.09
CA ALA A 17 7.87 3.08 9.30
C ALA A 17 6.71 3.13 10.30
N GLN A 18 5.48 3.35 9.84
CA GLN A 18 4.29 3.36 10.72
C GLN A 18 4.06 1.99 11.38
N ILE A 19 4.22 0.88 10.64
CA ILE A 19 4.13 -0.47 11.20
C ILE A 19 5.18 -0.69 12.30
N ALA A 20 6.42 -0.28 12.07
CA ALA A 20 7.48 -0.42 13.06
C ALA A 20 7.25 0.49 14.28
N ALA A 21 6.82 1.72 14.07
CA ALA A 21 6.54 2.70 15.11
C ALA A 21 5.42 2.24 16.04
N GLU A 22 4.35 1.67 15.49
CA GLU A 22 3.22 1.12 16.26
C GLU A 22 3.67 0.00 17.19
N VAL A 23 4.49 -0.94 16.70
CA VAL A 23 5.03 -2.03 17.54
C VAL A 23 5.98 -1.53 18.60
N LEU A 24 6.82 -0.54 18.27
CA LEU A 24 7.86 -0.01 19.16
C LEU A 24 7.34 1.13 20.07
N GLU A 25 6.09 1.54 19.90
CA GLU A 25 5.47 2.64 20.65
C GLU A 25 6.29 3.95 20.58
N CYS A 26 6.86 4.25 19.41
CA CYS A 26 7.68 5.44 19.17
C CYS A 26 7.10 6.31 18.04
N SER A 27 7.67 7.49 17.83
CA SER A 27 7.31 8.33 16.68
C SER A 27 7.87 7.76 15.39
N THR A 28 7.15 7.93 14.28
CA THR A 28 7.71 7.67 12.94
C THR A 28 8.94 8.54 12.64
N ASP A 29 9.04 9.72 13.27
CA ASP A 29 10.19 10.61 13.13
C ASP A 29 11.48 10.03 13.75
N ASP A 30 11.34 9.05 14.67
CA ASP A 30 12.47 8.34 15.27
C ASP A 30 13.00 7.19 14.39
N ILE A 31 12.33 6.92 13.25
CA ILE A 31 12.68 5.81 12.36
C ILE A 31 13.22 6.33 11.03
N SER A 32 14.49 6.10 10.77
CA SER A 32 15.09 6.31 9.45
C SER A 32 14.93 5.05 8.61
N VAL A 33 14.34 5.18 7.42
CA VAL A 33 14.15 4.10 6.46
C VAL A 33 15.21 4.18 5.37
N PHE A 34 15.87 3.05 5.09
CA PHE A 34 16.80 2.88 3.99
C PHE A 34 16.32 1.71 3.13
N GLY A 35 15.90 2.03 1.92
CA GLY A 35 15.44 1.07 0.93
C GLY A 35 16.12 1.29 -0.42
N ALA A 36 15.98 0.34 -1.33
CA ALA A 36 16.43 0.43 -2.72
C ALA A 36 17.93 0.70 -2.94
N ASP A 37 18.76 0.42 -1.95
CA ASP A 37 20.22 0.46 -2.06
C ASP A 37 20.76 -0.97 -2.09
N THR A 38 21.23 -1.41 -3.26
CA THR A 38 21.68 -2.80 -3.48
C THR A 38 22.94 -3.17 -2.70
N ASP A 39 23.67 -2.21 -2.16
CA ASP A 39 24.87 -2.46 -1.36
C ASP A 39 24.54 -2.80 0.10
N ILE A 40 23.40 -2.32 0.62
CA ILE A 40 23.03 -2.47 2.04
C ILE A 40 21.63 -3.02 2.29
N SER A 41 20.71 -2.90 1.33
CA SER A 41 19.35 -3.39 1.49
C SER A 41 19.30 -4.93 1.36
N PRO A 42 18.46 -5.60 2.17
CA PRO A 42 18.23 -7.03 2.01
C PRO A 42 17.53 -7.31 0.67
N TYR A 43 17.58 -8.57 0.24
CA TYR A 43 16.86 -9.00 -0.95
C TYR A 43 15.35 -8.86 -0.75
N ASP A 44 14.68 -8.32 -1.77
CA ASP A 44 13.23 -8.29 -1.92
C ASP A 44 12.88 -8.77 -3.34
N SER A 45 11.83 -9.56 -3.46
CA SER A 45 11.43 -10.12 -4.75
C SER A 45 10.71 -9.13 -5.66
N GLY A 46 10.35 -7.98 -5.13
CA GLY A 46 9.61 -6.91 -5.81
C GLY A 46 8.15 -6.79 -5.36
N SER A 47 7.53 -5.69 -5.74
CA SER A 47 6.17 -5.32 -5.31
C SER A 47 5.06 -5.94 -6.17
N TYR A 48 5.36 -6.99 -6.97
CA TYR A 48 4.35 -7.66 -7.78
C TYR A 48 3.22 -8.27 -6.92
N ALA A 49 2.06 -8.47 -7.52
CA ALA A 49 0.83 -8.88 -6.83
C ALA A 49 0.49 -7.99 -5.61
N SER A 50 0.93 -6.72 -5.66
CA SER A 50 0.69 -5.71 -4.62
C SER A 50 1.18 -6.12 -3.23
N SER A 51 2.27 -6.89 -3.17
CA SER A 51 2.69 -7.64 -1.98
C SER A 51 3.37 -6.80 -0.90
N THR A 52 3.84 -5.59 -1.19
CA THR A 52 4.71 -4.82 -0.29
C THR A 52 4.09 -4.62 1.10
N THR A 53 2.89 -4.06 1.19
CA THR A 53 2.23 -3.85 2.50
C THR A 53 2.01 -5.17 3.23
N TYR A 54 1.56 -6.19 2.51
CA TYR A 54 1.18 -7.46 3.11
C TYR A 54 2.39 -8.32 3.51
N VAL A 55 3.37 -8.50 2.62
CA VAL A 55 4.53 -9.38 2.85
C VAL A 55 5.66 -8.65 3.56
N THR A 56 6.15 -7.53 2.99
CA THR A 56 7.24 -6.77 3.60
C THR A 56 6.78 -6.09 4.89
N GLY A 57 5.54 -5.60 4.95
CA GLY A 57 4.95 -5.07 6.19
C GLY A 57 4.91 -6.11 7.31
N LYS A 58 4.59 -7.37 7.00
CA LYS A 58 4.63 -8.46 8.00
C LYS A 58 6.04 -8.81 8.45
N ALA A 59 7.03 -8.75 7.56
CA ALA A 59 8.43 -8.88 7.93
C ALA A 59 8.87 -7.77 8.89
N VAL A 60 8.45 -6.54 8.63
CA VAL A 60 8.73 -5.37 9.50
C VAL A 60 8.05 -5.54 10.86
N GLU A 61 6.77 -5.92 10.90
CA GLU A 61 6.04 -6.18 12.15
C GLU A 61 6.76 -7.24 12.99
N ASN A 62 7.11 -8.37 12.39
CA ASN A 62 7.84 -9.45 13.08
C ASN A 62 9.23 -9.00 13.57
N CYS A 63 9.94 -8.23 12.76
CA CYS A 63 11.25 -7.67 13.10
C CYS A 63 11.14 -6.71 14.29
N ALA A 64 10.15 -5.84 14.30
CA ALA A 64 9.90 -4.88 15.38
C ALA A 64 9.47 -5.57 16.68
N LEU A 65 8.62 -6.59 16.60
CA LEU A 65 8.23 -7.42 17.77
C LEU A 65 9.44 -8.14 18.39
N GLU A 66 10.32 -8.69 17.57
CA GLU A 66 11.55 -9.31 18.07
C GLU A 66 12.49 -8.29 18.68
N LEU A 67 12.65 -7.11 18.06
CA LEU A 67 13.46 -6.02 18.61
C LEU A 67 12.91 -5.54 19.96
N ARG A 68 11.61 -5.31 20.06
CA ARG A 68 10.93 -4.97 21.32
C ARG A 68 11.22 -6.01 22.40
N SER A 69 11.07 -7.28 22.06
CA SER A 69 11.37 -8.39 22.97
C SER A 69 12.83 -8.41 23.45
N ARG A 70 13.79 -8.03 22.59
CA ARG A 70 15.21 -7.89 22.98
C ARG A 70 15.43 -6.68 23.90
N ILE A 71 14.82 -5.53 23.59
CA ILE A 71 14.88 -4.33 24.41
C ILE A 71 14.35 -4.63 25.83
N GLU A 72 13.19 -5.24 25.94
CA GLU A 72 12.60 -5.66 27.22
C GLU A 72 13.51 -6.60 27.99
N LYS A 73 14.09 -7.61 27.33
CA LYS A 73 15.04 -8.56 27.95
C LYS A 73 16.29 -7.87 28.48
N PHE A 74 16.86 -6.93 27.71
CA PHE A 74 18.02 -6.16 28.16
C PHE A 74 17.66 -5.21 29.31
N GLY A 75 16.53 -4.53 29.22
CA GLY A 75 16.05 -3.66 30.28
C GLY A 75 15.81 -4.40 31.59
N ALA A 76 15.15 -5.56 31.52
CA ALA A 76 14.94 -6.43 32.68
C ALA A 76 16.25 -6.86 33.34
N LYS A 77 17.25 -7.25 32.50
CA LYS A 77 18.60 -7.61 33.00
C LYS A 77 19.30 -6.45 33.69
N LEU A 78 19.19 -5.23 33.19
CA LEU A 78 19.79 -4.03 33.78
C LEU A 78 19.10 -3.63 35.09
N ILE A 79 17.78 -3.80 35.14
CA ILE A 79 17.00 -3.53 36.39
C ILE A 79 17.23 -4.63 37.43
N GLY A 80 17.47 -5.87 36.98
CA GLY A 80 17.63 -7.05 37.84
C GLY A 80 16.32 -7.78 38.17
N CYS A 81 15.35 -7.72 37.22
CA CYS A 81 14.04 -8.39 37.32
C CYS A 81 13.81 -9.37 36.16
N ASP A 82 12.71 -10.12 36.21
CA ASP A 82 12.32 -11.01 35.13
C ASP A 82 11.74 -10.25 33.95
N LYS A 83 11.91 -10.78 32.71
CA LYS A 83 11.33 -10.18 31.51
C LYS A 83 9.80 -10.12 31.56
N SER A 84 9.14 -11.05 32.23
CA SER A 84 7.68 -11.06 32.39
C SER A 84 7.14 -9.86 33.21
N ASP A 85 8.00 -9.22 33.96
CA ASP A 85 7.65 -8.15 34.89
C ASP A 85 7.91 -6.75 34.31
N VAL A 86 8.35 -6.66 33.06
CA VAL A 86 8.66 -5.39 32.43
C VAL A 86 7.76 -5.09 31.24
N THR A 87 7.58 -3.78 30.99
CA THR A 87 6.97 -3.22 29.80
C THR A 87 7.89 -2.19 29.15
N PHE A 88 7.84 -2.07 27.83
CA PHE A 88 8.54 -1.05 27.05
C PHE A 88 7.52 -0.05 26.51
N ASP A 89 7.72 1.24 26.76
CA ASP A 89 6.83 2.34 26.38
C ASP A 89 7.38 3.22 25.25
N GLY A 90 8.29 2.70 24.43
CA GLY A 90 8.96 3.43 23.35
C GLY A 90 10.18 4.22 23.78
N SER A 91 10.29 4.61 25.05
CA SER A 91 11.38 5.42 25.58
C SER A 91 12.19 4.73 26.68
N CYS A 92 11.53 3.94 27.52
CA CYS A 92 12.15 3.21 28.60
C CYS A 92 11.50 1.84 28.84
N VAL A 93 12.26 0.96 29.46
CA VAL A 93 11.76 -0.30 30.02
C VAL A 93 11.51 -0.08 31.51
N ARG A 94 10.29 -0.39 31.95
CA ARG A 94 9.82 -0.21 33.32
C ARG A 94 9.46 -1.56 33.92
N CYS A 95 9.86 -1.78 35.16
CA CYS A 95 9.44 -2.94 35.94
C CYS A 95 8.08 -2.64 36.61
N GLU A 96 7.10 -3.49 36.34
CA GLU A 96 5.72 -3.33 36.83
C GLU A 96 5.38 -4.24 38.03
N ALA A 97 6.32 -5.14 38.42
CA ALA A 97 6.06 -6.12 39.47
C ALA A 97 7.32 -6.44 40.28
N GLY A 98 7.15 -7.18 41.37
CA GLY A 98 8.23 -7.70 42.20
C GLY A 98 8.98 -6.67 43.06
N GLU A 99 10.20 -7.01 43.45
CA GLU A 99 11.05 -6.22 44.35
C GLU A 99 11.52 -4.90 43.69
N HIS A 100 11.61 -4.87 42.37
CA HIS A 100 12.05 -3.72 41.55
C HIS A 100 10.90 -2.93 40.94
N ASN A 101 9.67 -3.09 41.45
CA ASN A 101 8.50 -2.37 40.91
C ASN A 101 8.73 -0.86 40.89
N GLY A 102 8.48 -0.22 39.75
CA GLY A 102 8.69 1.20 39.48
C GLY A 102 10.11 1.58 39.05
N ALA A 103 11.07 0.66 39.08
CA ALA A 103 12.38 0.89 38.51
C ALA A 103 12.29 0.96 36.95
N SER A 104 13.08 1.85 36.35
CA SER A 104 13.10 2.00 34.90
C SER A 104 14.51 2.26 34.36
N VAL A 105 14.74 1.90 33.13
CA VAL A 105 15.99 2.16 32.42
C VAL A 105 15.66 2.70 31.00
N SER A 106 16.39 3.74 30.59
CA SER A 106 16.13 4.39 29.30
C SER A 106 16.61 3.54 28.12
N LEU A 107 15.98 3.72 26.97
CA LEU A 107 16.41 3.08 25.74
C LEU A 107 17.87 3.43 25.38
N CYS A 108 18.32 4.66 25.70
CA CYS A 108 19.70 5.11 25.50
C CYS A 108 20.69 4.30 26.36
N ASP A 109 20.36 4.08 27.63
CA ASP A 109 21.20 3.29 28.55
C ASP A 109 21.23 1.80 28.11
N ILE A 110 20.07 1.27 27.68
CA ILE A 110 19.97 -0.10 27.13
C ILE A 110 20.83 -0.22 25.89
N ALA A 111 20.73 0.72 24.95
CA ALA A 111 21.54 0.71 23.73
C ALA A 111 23.03 0.78 24.04
N THR A 112 23.44 1.68 24.94
CA THR A 112 24.84 1.82 25.38
C THR A 112 25.35 0.55 26.04
N ALA A 113 24.59 -0.05 26.93
CA ALA A 113 24.95 -1.28 27.61
C ALA A 113 25.06 -2.47 26.63
N SER A 114 24.19 -2.52 25.61
CA SER A 114 24.23 -3.57 24.58
C SER A 114 25.49 -3.51 23.72
N MET A 115 26.04 -2.33 23.50
CA MET A 115 27.28 -2.14 22.72
C MET A 115 28.54 -2.48 23.51
N CYS A 116 28.50 -2.37 24.83
CA CYS A 116 29.67 -2.56 25.71
C CYS A 116 29.78 -3.98 26.28
N GLY A 117 28.80 -4.84 26.06
CA GLY A 117 28.76 -6.21 26.59
C GLY A 117 29.14 -7.28 25.57
N ASN A 118 29.26 -8.51 26.06
CA ASN A 118 29.41 -9.70 25.23
C ASN A 118 28.06 -10.20 24.66
N ASP A 119 26.97 -9.53 25.01
CA ASP A 119 25.63 -9.82 24.52
C ASP A 119 25.42 -9.19 23.13
N MET A 120 24.53 -9.78 22.34
CA MET A 120 24.27 -9.31 20.98
C MET A 120 23.76 -7.88 20.96
N ALA A 121 24.27 -7.06 20.07
CA ALA A 121 23.72 -5.73 19.78
C ALA A 121 22.20 -5.79 19.55
N LEU A 122 21.51 -4.66 19.81
CA LEU A 122 20.09 -4.50 19.50
C LEU A 122 19.87 -4.41 17.98
N SER A 123 20.14 -5.53 17.30
CA SER A 123 19.97 -5.67 15.85
C SER A 123 19.17 -6.93 15.57
N VAL A 124 18.15 -6.81 14.73
CA VAL A 124 17.29 -7.91 14.32
C VAL A 124 17.16 -7.90 12.82
N THR A 125 17.17 -9.08 12.22
CA THR A 125 16.85 -9.28 10.81
C THR A 125 15.75 -10.32 10.72
N ASN A 126 14.70 -10.02 9.96
CA ASN A 126 13.60 -10.94 9.74
C ASN A 126 13.25 -11.00 8.25
N THR A 127 12.80 -12.15 7.81
CA THR A 127 12.28 -12.40 6.47
C THR A 127 10.94 -13.09 6.60
N HIS A 128 9.95 -12.62 5.85
CA HIS A 128 8.62 -13.24 5.84
C HIS A 128 8.30 -13.77 4.45
N THR A 129 7.78 -14.99 4.41
CA THR A 129 7.15 -15.57 3.23
C THR A 129 5.72 -15.91 3.58
N SER A 130 4.77 -15.25 2.91
CA SER A 130 3.37 -15.49 3.22
C SER A 130 2.91 -16.86 2.71
N PRO A 131 2.29 -17.68 3.56
CA PRO A 131 1.73 -18.98 3.15
C PRO A 131 0.44 -18.84 2.34
N ILE A 132 -0.20 -17.68 2.38
CA ILE A 132 -1.45 -17.37 1.68
C ILE A 132 -1.34 -16.02 0.98
N SER A 133 -2.19 -15.82 -0.03
CA SER A 133 -2.37 -14.53 -0.71
C SER A 133 -3.83 -14.12 -0.58
N PRO A 134 -4.20 -13.41 0.49
CA PRO A 134 -5.58 -13.01 0.71
C PRO A 134 -6.02 -12.03 -0.36
N PRO A 135 -7.11 -12.31 -1.08
CA PRO A 135 -7.57 -11.43 -2.14
C PRO A 135 -8.14 -10.13 -1.54
N PRO A 136 -7.71 -8.96 -2.04
CA PRO A 136 -8.47 -7.74 -1.86
C PRO A 136 -9.71 -7.77 -2.75
N PHE A 137 -10.75 -7.00 -2.38
CA PHE A 137 -11.97 -6.88 -3.17
C PHE A 137 -12.29 -5.42 -3.44
N MET A 138 -12.99 -5.18 -4.55
CA MET A 138 -13.46 -3.86 -4.89
C MET A 138 -14.77 -3.95 -5.65
N VAL A 139 -15.68 -3.05 -5.33
CA VAL A 139 -16.89 -2.76 -6.10
C VAL A 139 -16.77 -1.32 -6.60
N GLY A 140 -17.09 -1.09 -7.87
CA GLY A 140 -17.05 0.25 -8.48
C GLY A 140 -18.27 0.51 -9.32
N ALA A 141 -18.74 1.76 -9.30
CA ALA A 141 -19.83 2.27 -10.12
C ALA A 141 -19.39 3.55 -10.83
N ALA A 142 -19.78 3.71 -12.10
CA ALA A 142 -19.45 4.87 -12.91
C ALA A 142 -20.72 5.61 -13.33
N GLU A 143 -20.69 6.93 -13.21
CA GLU A 143 -21.64 7.83 -13.89
C GLU A 143 -20.96 8.47 -15.10
N VAL A 144 -21.63 8.40 -16.25
CA VAL A 144 -21.12 8.92 -17.51
C VAL A 144 -22.09 9.88 -18.16
N GLU A 145 -21.56 10.86 -18.85
CA GLU A 145 -22.33 11.75 -19.73
C GLU A 145 -21.91 11.48 -21.17
N VAL A 146 -22.88 11.30 -22.05
CA VAL A 146 -22.68 11.00 -23.46
C VAL A 146 -23.47 11.97 -24.32
N ASP A 147 -22.80 12.64 -25.25
CA ASP A 147 -23.46 13.37 -26.33
C ASP A 147 -23.82 12.37 -27.43
N LEU A 148 -25.11 12.07 -27.57
CA LEU A 148 -25.60 11.10 -28.57
C LEU A 148 -25.47 11.57 -30.01
N VAL A 149 -25.13 12.84 -30.25
CA VAL A 149 -24.94 13.39 -31.59
C VAL A 149 -23.48 13.28 -32.03
N THR A 150 -22.56 13.68 -31.14
CA THR A 150 -21.12 13.67 -31.44
C THR A 150 -20.43 12.38 -31.06
N GLY A 151 -20.98 11.60 -30.11
CA GLY A 151 -20.36 10.45 -29.49
C GLY A 151 -19.31 10.81 -28.42
N GLU A 152 -19.14 12.10 -28.11
CA GLU A 152 -18.27 12.50 -27.01
C GLU A 152 -18.83 12.01 -25.69
N SER A 153 -17.95 11.46 -24.87
CA SER A 153 -18.31 10.90 -23.57
C SER A 153 -17.29 11.29 -22.50
N ARG A 154 -17.77 11.43 -21.26
CA ARG A 154 -16.91 11.67 -20.09
C ARG A 154 -17.41 10.92 -18.87
N VAL A 155 -16.51 10.56 -17.99
CA VAL A 155 -16.84 10.06 -16.66
C VAL A 155 -17.07 11.26 -15.74
N VAL A 156 -18.27 11.36 -15.18
CA VAL A 156 -18.70 12.44 -14.29
C VAL A 156 -18.35 12.13 -12.86
N GLU A 157 -18.60 10.88 -12.47
CA GLU A 157 -18.36 10.41 -11.11
C GLU A 157 -17.98 8.91 -11.13
N TYR A 158 -17.11 8.53 -10.22
CA TYR A 158 -16.78 7.14 -9.98
C TYR A 158 -16.76 6.87 -8.48
N ASP A 159 -17.61 5.95 -8.03
CA ASP A 159 -17.71 5.53 -6.65
C ASP A 159 -17.08 4.14 -6.47
N ALA A 160 -16.27 3.98 -5.45
CA ALA A 160 -15.59 2.74 -5.13
C ALA A 160 -15.67 2.40 -3.65
N CYS A 161 -15.95 1.12 -3.37
CA CYS A 161 -15.75 0.53 -2.06
C CYS A 161 -14.66 -0.53 -2.15
N VAL A 162 -13.61 -0.39 -1.34
CA VAL A 162 -12.39 -1.21 -1.41
C VAL A 162 -12.18 -1.95 -0.09
N ASP A 163 -12.05 -3.26 -0.17
CA ASP A 163 -11.58 -4.10 0.93
C ASP A 163 -10.08 -4.38 0.76
N CYS A 164 -9.27 -3.63 1.48
CA CYS A 164 -7.83 -3.84 1.61
C CYS A 164 -7.43 -4.28 3.03
N GLY A 165 -8.35 -4.87 3.77
CA GLY A 165 -8.16 -5.13 5.19
C GLY A 165 -8.16 -3.83 5.99
N THR A 166 -7.38 -3.79 7.05
CA THR A 166 -7.14 -2.54 7.79
C THR A 166 -6.15 -1.68 7.03
N PRO A 167 -6.52 -0.51 6.48
CA PRO A 167 -5.56 0.37 5.83
C PRO A 167 -4.58 0.95 6.85
N VAL A 168 -3.28 0.64 6.69
CA VAL A 168 -2.21 1.15 7.58
C VAL A 168 -2.17 2.67 7.57
N ASN A 169 -2.33 3.28 6.40
CA ASN A 169 -2.48 4.71 6.22
C ASN A 169 -3.66 4.98 5.29
N PRO A 170 -4.83 5.40 5.82
CA PRO A 170 -6.03 5.62 5.01
C PRO A 170 -5.85 6.66 3.92
N ASN A 171 -5.04 7.70 4.13
CA ASN A 171 -4.81 8.73 3.12
C ASN A 171 -3.96 8.20 1.96
N LEU A 172 -2.87 7.48 2.23
CA LEU A 172 -2.05 6.87 1.20
C LEU A 172 -2.81 5.76 0.46
N ALA A 173 -3.61 4.97 1.17
CA ALA A 173 -4.47 3.96 0.57
C ALA A 173 -5.49 4.59 -0.40
N ARG A 174 -6.11 5.71 -0.02
CA ARG A 174 -7.02 6.46 -0.89
C ARG A 174 -6.32 6.97 -2.14
N VAL A 175 -5.16 7.59 -2.01
CA VAL A 175 -4.38 8.07 -3.17
C VAL A 175 -4.02 6.93 -4.13
N GLN A 176 -3.67 5.76 -3.60
CA GLN A 176 -3.44 4.55 -4.42
C GLN A 176 -4.72 4.12 -5.15
N ALA A 177 -5.85 4.10 -4.46
CA ALA A 177 -7.14 3.73 -5.06
C ALA A 177 -7.54 4.72 -6.17
N GLU A 178 -7.53 6.02 -5.89
CA GLU A 178 -7.86 7.06 -6.88
C GLU A 178 -6.93 6.99 -8.10
N GLY A 179 -5.62 6.78 -7.88
CA GLY A 179 -4.64 6.63 -8.96
C GLY A 179 -4.89 5.40 -9.84
N GLY A 180 -5.20 4.25 -9.25
CA GLY A 180 -5.50 3.02 -10.01
C GLY A 180 -6.85 3.08 -10.72
N ILE A 181 -7.87 3.72 -10.11
CA ILE A 181 -9.16 3.98 -10.75
C ILE A 181 -8.97 4.84 -12.00
N LEU A 182 -8.16 5.92 -11.89
CA LEU A 182 -7.86 6.78 -13.03
C LEU A 182 -7.18 6.03 -14.17
N GLN A 183 -6.24 5.12 -13.87
CA GLN A 183 -5.62 4.28 -14.90
C GLN A 183 -6.66 3.40 -15.61
N GLY A 184 -7.57 2.76 -14.86
CA GLY A 184 -8.62 1.94 -15.45
C GLY A 184 -9.63 2.75 -16.29
N ILE A 185 -9.94 3.97 -15.89
CA ILE A 185 -10.75 4.91 -16.71
C ILE A 185 -9.99 5.27 -17.99
N GLY A 186 -8.68 5.54 -17.89
CA GLY A 186 -7.83 5.81 -19.06
C GLY A 186 -7.84 4.67 -20.06
N MET A 187 -7.73 3.43 -19.59
CA MET A 187 -7.84 2.23 -20.43
C MET A 187 -9.20 2.12 -21.14
N ALA A 188 -10.29 2.52 -20.46
CA ALA A 188 -11.62 2.50 -21.04
C ALA A 188 -11.84 3.60 -22.10
N MET A 189 -11.28 4.80 -21.89
CA MET A 189 -11.71 6.00 -22.59
C MET A 189 -10.70 6.54 -23.60
N SER A 190 -9.41 6.47 -23.32
CA SER A 190 -8.42 7.27 -24.09
C SER A 190 -7.14 6.54 -24.46
N GLU A 191 -6.68 5.60 -23.63
CA GLU A 191 -5.41 4.92 -23.86
C GLU A 191 -5.55 3.83 -24.93
N ASN A 192 -4.70 3.88 -25.93
CA ASN A 192 -4.70 2.92 -27.01
C ASN A 192 -3.29 2.77 -27.62
N ILE A 193 -2.96 1.57 -28.04
CA ILE A 193 -1.71 1.25 -28.71
C ILE A 193 -2.02 0.56 -30.03
N THR A 194 -1.55 1.16 -31.14
CA THR A 194 -1.73 0.62 -32.48
C THR A 194 -0.40 0.49 -33.22
N TYR A 195 -0.34 -0.49 -34.09
CA TYR A 195 0.85 -0.78 -34.86
C TYR A 195 0.54 -0.75 -36.37
N SER A 196 1.50 -0.28 -37.17
CA SER A 196 1.48 -0.43 -38.60
C SER A 196 1.68 -1.91 -38.99
N ASP A 197 1.40 -2.27 -40.25
CA ASP A 197 1.68 -3.60 -40.80
C ASP A 197 3.15 -4.03 -40.68
N LYS A 198 4.06 -3.07 -40.49
CA LYS A 198 5.50 -3.28 -40.32
C LYS A 198 5.94 -3.29 -38.85
N GLY A 199 5.00 -3.33 -37.91
CA GLY A 199 5.28 -3.34 -36.46
C GLY A 199 5.74 -2.00 -35.88
N LYS A 200 5.56 -0.88 -36.61
CA LYS A 200 5.89 0.44 -36.06
C LYS A 200 4.75 0.92 -35.15
N LEU A 201 5.08 1.28 -33.92
CA LEU A 201 4.16 1.88 -32.95
C LEU A 201 3.77 3.30 -33.41
N TYR A 202 2.48 3.60 -33.44
CA TYR A 202 1.98 4.94 -33.75
C TYR A 202 1.96 5.85 -32.52
N GLU A 203 1.48 5.36 -31.38
CA GLU A 203 1.41 6.10 -30.12
C GLU A 203 2.74 6.03 -29.35
N ASN A 204 3.80 6.57 -29.97
CA ASN A 204 5.19 6.46 -29.49
C ASN A 204 5.65 7.62 -28.60
N SER A 205 4.75 8.49 -28.21
CA SER A 205 5.02 9.61 -27.28
C SER A 205 3.74 10.00 -26.56
N PHE A 206 3.83 10.75 -25.45
CA PHE A 206 2.68 11.28 -24.72
C PHE A 206 1.84 12.29 -25.54
N LEU A 207 2.31 12.71 -26.70
CA LEU A 207 1.50 13.50 -27.61
C LEU A 207 0.41 12.65 -28.30
N GLN A 208 0.70 11.39 -28.60
CA GLN A 208 -0.22 10.44 -29.22
C GLN A 208 -0.89 9.51 -28.21
N TYR A 209 -0.13 9.00 -27.22
CA TYR A 209 -0.66 8.16 -26.15
C TYR A 209 -1.33 9.04 -25.09
N LYS A 210 -2.65 8.93 -24.97
CA LYS A 210 -3.48 9.83 -24.17
C LYS A 210 -3.75 9.26 -22.78
N ILE A 211 -2.87 9.56 -21.83
CA ILE A 211 -3.12 9.32 -20.41
C ILE A 211 -4.11 10.40 -19.93
N PRO A 212 -5.19 10.05 -19.20
CA PRO A 212 -6.12 11.02 -18.68
C PRO A 212 -5.44 11.93 -17.63
N SER A 213 -5.80 13.19 -17.68
CA SER A 213 -5.42 14.19 -16.70
C SER A 213 -6.57 14.45 -15.69
N ARG A 214 -6.30 15.22 -14.64
CA ARG A 214 -7.32 15.63 -13.68
C ARG A 214 -8.50 16.38 -14.33
N MET A 215 -8.30 16.94 -15.52
CA MET A 215 -9.33 17.68 -16.26
C MET A 215 -10.28 16.78 -17.07
N ASP A 216 -9.89 15.54 -17.30
CA ASP A 216 -10.60 14.59 -18.15
C ASP A 216 -11.61 13.73 -17.38
N ILE A 217 -11.60 13.81 -16.05
CA ILE A 217 -12.49 13.05 -15.18
C ILE A 217 -13.19 13.97 -14.16
N GLY A 218 -14.34 13.52 -13.70
CA GLY A 218 -15.08 14.15 -12.61
C GLY A 218 -14.55 13.76 -11.23
N HIS A 219 -15.44 13.42 -10.32
CA HIS A 219 -15.09 13.01 -8.96
C HIS A 219 -14.79 11.53 -8.89
N ILE A 220 -13.82 11.17 -8.05
CA ILE A 220 -13.55 9.79 -7.64
C ILE A 220 -13.77 9.73 -6.13
N ASN A 221 -14.72 8.93 -5.67
CA ASN A 221 -15.03 8.71 -4.28
C ASN A 221 -14.55 7.30 -3.89
N VAL A 222 -13.77 7.21 -2.81
CA VAL A 222 -13.26 5.93 -2.31
C VAL A 222 -13.63 5.77 -0.85
N GLU A 223 -14.31 4.68 -0.56
CA GLU A 223 -14.58 4.21 0.79
C GLU A 223 -13.87 2.88 1.03
N PHE A 224 -13.50 2.62 2.29
CA PHE A 224 -12.86 1.37 2.68
C PHE A 224 -13.83 0.53 3.50
N GLU A 225 -13.98 -0.73 3.10
CA GLU A 225 -14.68 -1.72 3.91
C GLU A 225 -13.83 -2.08 5.13
N SER A 226 -14.46 -2.15 6.30
CA SER A 226 -13.78 -2.54 7.53
C SER A 226 -13.65 -4.06 7.60
N SER A 227 -12.50 -4.58 7.21
CA SER A 227 -12.16 -5.99 7.34
C SER A 227 -10.82 -6.17 8.06
N PHE A 228 -10.50 -7.39 8.46
CA PHE A 228 -9.26 -7.71 9.17
C PHE A 228 -8.67 -9.02 8.66
N GLU A 229 -7.44 -8.95 8.15
CA GLU A 229 -6.70 -10.12 7.68
C GLU A 229 -5.67 -10.57 8.73
N ASN A 230 -5.90 -11.73 9.35
CA ASN A 230 -5.05 -12.23 10.43
C ASN A 230 -3.59 -12.45 10.05
N ALA A 231 -3.31 -12.78 8.80
CA ALA A 231 -1.96 -13.04 8.33
C ALA A 231 -1.22 -11.76 7.88
N GLY A 232 -1.94 -10.63 7.73
CA GLY A 232 -1.36 -9.35 7.37
C GLY A 232 -0.85 -8.54 8.58
N PRO A 233 -0.01 -7.52 8.35
CA PRO A 233 0.41 -6.62 9.42
C PRO A 233 -0.80 -5.80 9.87
N PHE A 234 -1.13 -5.84 11.15
CA PHE A 234 -2.29 -5.14 11.73
C PHE A 234 -3.61 -5.34 10.98
N GLY A 235 -3.78 -6.46 10.29
CA GLY A 235 -4.98 -6.77 9.54
C GLY A 235 -5.03 -6.24 8.11
N ALA A 236 -3.95 -5.71 7.58
CA ALA A 236 -3.86 -5.17 6.23
C ALA A 236 -3.81 -6.27 5.16
N LYS A 237 -4.38 -5.97 3.99
CA LYS A 237 -4.21 -6.70 2.73
C LYS A 237 -3.50 -5.83 1.68
N SER A 238 -3.43 -6.36 0.47
CA SER A 238 -2.98 -5.62 -0.73
C SER A 238 -4.02 -4.60 -1.19
N ILE A 239 -3.60 -3.57 -1.93
CA ILE A 239 -4.51 -2.59 -2.54
C ILE A 239 -4.12 -2.21 -3.98
N GLY A 240 -2.85 -2.32 -4.36
CA GLY A 240 -2.31 -1.69 -5.56
C GLY A 240 -2.97 -2.10 -6.88
N GLU A 241 -3.28 -3.38 -7.07
CA GLU A 241 -3.79 -3.89 -8.36
C GLU A 241 -5.32 -4.03 -8.40
N VAL A 242 -5.99 -4.25 -7.27
CA VAL A 242 -7.45 -4.42 -7.25
C VAL A 242 -8.18 -3.20 -7.79
N VAL A 243 -7.62 -2.03 -7.57
CA VAL A 243 -8.25 -0.73 -7.88
C VAL A 243 -8.28 -0.39 -9.38
N ILE A 244 -7.51 -1.09 -10.22
CA ILE A 244 -7.52 -0.91 -11.67
C ILE A 244 -8.53 -1.82 -12.38
N ASN A 245 -9.04 -2.85 -11.70
CA ASN A 245 -9.83 -3.91 -12.36
C ASN A 245 -11.28 -3.51 -12.64
N THR A 246 -11.90 -2.72 -11.78
CA THR A 246 -13.32 -2.38 -11.89
C THR A 246 -13.65 -1.20 -12.80
N PRO A 247 -12.79 -0.18 -13.02
CA PRO A 247 -13.18 1.00 -13.79
C PRO A 247 -13.52 0.71 -15.25
N LEU A 248 -12.74 -0.13 -15.92
CA LEU A 248 -12.99 -0.46 -17.32
C LEU A 248 -14.38 -1.08 -17.54
N PRO A 249 -14.78 -2.16 -16.84
CA PRO A 249 -16.13 -2.71 -17.01
C PRO A 249 -17.22 -1.76 -16.52
N ALA A 250 -17.05 -1.03 -15.43
CA ALA A 250 -18.05 -0.10 -14.92
C ALA A 250 -18.34 1.04 -15.92
N VAL A 251 -17.30 1.64 -16.49
CA VAL A 251 -17.44 2.68 -17.52
C VAL A 251 -18.09 2.11 -18.78
N THR A 252 -17.68 0.92 -19.23
CA THR A 252 -18.24 0.26 -20.42
C THR A 252 -19.73 -0.05 -20.23
N ASP A 253 -20.13 -0.52 -19.05
CA ASP A 253 -21.53 -0.78 -18.71
C ASP A 253 -22.34 0.51 -18.68
N ALA A 254 -21.83 1.57 -18.07
CA ALA A 254 -22.48 2.87 -18.00
C ALA A 254 -22.71 3.45 -19.42
N LEU A 255 -21.73 3.36 -20.29
CA LEU A 255 -21.83 3.80 -21.69
C LEU A 255 -22.82 2.94 -22.49
N SER A 256 -22.84 1.63 -22.28
CA SER A 256 -23.82 0.72 -22.87
C SER A 256 -25.24 1.07 -22.47
N HIS A 257 -25.44 1.40 -21.19
CA HIS A 257 -26.72 1.82 -20.66
C HIS A 257 -27.16 3.17 -21.27
N ALA A 258 -26.26 4.15 -21.34
CA ALA A 258 -26.54 5.46 -21.94
C ALA A 258 -26.90 5.36 -23.43
N ALA A 259 -26.19 4.49 -24.18
CA ALA A 259 -26.44 4.27 -25.61
C ALA A 259 -27.65 3.37 -25.91
N GLY A 260 -28.18 2.66 -24.90
CA GLY A 260 -29.27 1.68 -25.07
C GLY A 260 -28.89 0.44 -25.88
N LYS A 261 -27.58 0.17 -26.01
CA LYS A 261 -27.03 -0.97 -26.75
C LYS A 261 -25.81 -1.54 -26.04
N PRO A 262 -25.55 -2.86 -26.11
CA PRO A 262 -24.31 -3.43 -25.61
C PRO A 262 -23.09 -2.86 -26.35
N VAL A 263 -22.07 -2.46 -25.60
CA VAL A 263 -20.79 -2.05 -26.14
C VAL A 263 -19.87 -3.25 -26.18
N SER A 264 -19.39 -3.60 -27.38
CA SER A 264 -18.53 -4.77 -27.61
C SER A 264 -17.03 -4.44 -27.56
N TYR A 265 -16.68 -3.17 -27.38
CA TYR A 265 -15.30 -2.69 -27.35
C TYR A 265 -14.86 -2.35 -25.94
N THR A 266 -13.59 -2.57 -25.65
CA THR A 266 -12.94 -2.12 -24.43
C THR A 266 -12.54 -0.64 -24.47
N HIS A 267 -12.62 0.00 -25.65
CA HIS A 267 -12.30 1.41 -25.87
C HIS A 267 -13.41 2.07 -26.66
N LEU A 268 -13.93 3.16 -26.15
CA LEU A 268 -14.88 4.03 -26.85
C LEU A 268 -14.17 5.31 -27.26
N ARG A 269 -14.23 5.60 -28.56
CA ARG A 269 -13.61 6.79 -29.15
C ARG A 269 -14.65 7.77 -29.61
N ALA A 270 -14.32 9.07 -29.58
CA ALA A 270 -15.20 10.14 -30.01
C ALA A 270 -15.75 10.03 -31.43
N HIS A 271 -15.12 9.25 -32.32
CA HIS A 271 -15.61 9.00 -33.67
C HIS A 271 -16.50 7.75 -33.81
N GLU A 272 -16.65 6.99 -32.74
CA GLU A 272 -17.62 5.90 -32.66
C GLU A 272 -18.93 6.49 -32.12
N THR A 273 -19.65 7.17 -32.98
CA THR A 273 -20.93 7.81 -32.64
C THR A 273 -21.96 6.78 -32.21
N ALA A 274 -22.94 7.19 -31.42
CA ALA A 274 -24.10 6.37 -31.06
C ALA A 274 -24.83 5.77 -32.28
N ALA A 275 -24.59 6.27 -33.48
CA ALA A 275 -25.09 5.72 -34.73
C ALA A 275 -24.29 4.48 -35.19
N ASN A 276 -23.06 4.30 -34.70
CA ASN A 276 -22.19 3.18 -35.03
C ASN A 276 -22.12 2.12 -33.94
N LEU A 277 -22.69 2.43 -32.75
CA LEU A 277 -22.91 1.51 -31.62
C LEU A 277 -24.27 0.74 -31.77
#